data_71fa2787f0733121aa210e08f22aa54e
#
_entry.id   71fa2787f0733121aa210e08f22aa54e
#
_cell.length_a   1.000
_cell.length_b   1.000
_cell.length_c   1.000
_cell.angle_alpha   90.00
_cell.angle_beta   90.00
_cell.angle_gamma   90.00
#
_symmetry.space_group_name_H-M   'P 1'
#
loop_
_entity.id
_entity.type
_entity.pdbx_description
1 polymer ?
#
loop_
_entity_poly.entity_id
_entity_poly.type
_entity_poly.pdbx_seq_one_letter_code
_entity_poly.pdbx_strand_id
1 'polypeptide(L)'
;MKSPIFAALTLAIASAFPSVAMAQSNEELLKELRALRDRVNQLEERLKASEAKPAAAAAAPATAQWGMTPQQAQDFNRIAVKTEALEDSTEALGLKNLKISGYMDPSYIYNRNQNRAGFQFLNNVENGGYHYDNSYIGTVALDLLKETEGGTRWHLTLSPNRGTDAVIGNGSVIQEASVSIPLGDLQTRMIAGHMPDWSGYEMLQPTLNKLVTHNLLFDFTLPTAYTGAGLELTRGKWITKAVLANMNSSMQPAGEKSPVIAYRVDYSKGEFDGFGFAGVHGKAANGVGGTGSTMLNLFEVDGYYIRGDWTLQGQVSYGGQKQASITPNPDSGALRNSEWMGFSGLAAYKFSPRFETIARFDYLKNSKNGGGLLGFGADPRNGIGPTMTGRDADTGDLLFGDTERGANRTALALGINYLYDLNTTFKLEYRYDRADRSVFELVKDGSFSKSNNLLGASVVVKF
;
A
#
# COMPACT_ATOMS: atom_id res chain seq x y z
N MET A 1 -26.92 6.75 -29.39
CA MET A 1 -25.88 5.75 -29.69
C MET A 1 -25.41 5.19 -28.35
N LYS A 2 -25.76 3.93 -28.03
CA LYS A 2 -25.44 3.28 -26.75
C LYS A 2 -24.03 2.68 -26.88
N SER A 3 -23.13 3.05 -25.99
CA SER A 3 -21.72 2.66 -25.99
C SER A 3 -21.55 1.16 -25.66
N PRO A 4 -20.73 0.40 -26.40
CA PRO A 4 -20.54 -1.05 -26.21
C PRO A 4 -19.56 -1.41 -25.06
N ILE A 5 -19.18 -0.48 -24.20
CA ILE A 5 -18.12 -0.67 -23.19
C ILE A 5 -18.63 -1.51 -22.00
N PHE A 6 -19.92 -1.49 -21.67
CA PHE A 6 -20.46 -2.29 -20.55
C PHE A 6 -20.60 -3.80 -20.85
N ALA A 7 -20.70 -4.18 -22.11
CA ALA A 7 -20.80 -5.60 -22.47
C ALA A 7 -19.43 -6.32 -22.46
N ALA A 8 -18.34 -5.59 -22.62
CA ALA A 8 -17.00 -6.17 -22.62
C ALA A 8 -16.47 -6.48 -21.19
N LEU A 9 -16.92 -5.73 -20.17
CA LEU A 9 -16.47 -5.95 -18.79
C LEU A 9 -17.13 -7.19 -18.16
N THR A 10 -18.37 -7.50 -18.56
CA THR A 10 -19.09 -8.70 -18.08
C THR A 10 -18.56 -9.99 -18.74
N LEU A 11 -18.00 -9.89 -19.94
CA LEU A 11 -17.44 -11.05 -20.66
C LEU A 11 -16.00 -11.36 -20.20
N ALA A 12 -15.23 -10.36 -19.76
CA ALA A 12 -13.85 -10.55 -19.29
C ALA A 12 -13.77 -11.22 -17.91
N ILE A 13 -14.78 -11.03 -17.05
CA ILE A 13 -14.87 -11.72 -15.75
C ILE A 13 -15.29 -13.18 -15.92
N ALA A 14 -16.07 -13.49 -16.95
CA ALA A 14 -16.51 -14.86 -17.22
C ALA A 14 -15.44 -15.75 -17.89
N SER A 15 -14.36 -15.16 -18.46
CA SER A 15 -13.32 -15.92 -19.15
C SER A 15 -12.09 -16.24 -18.30
N ALA A 16 -12.00 -15.72 -17.07
CA ALA A 16 -10.85 -15.95 -16.16
C ALA A 16 -11.00 -17.17 -15.25
N PHE A 17 -12.15 -17.82 -15.25
CA PHE A 17 -12.32 -19.10 -14.54
C PHE A 17 -12.51 -20.20 -15.58
N PRO A 18 -11.70 -21.28 -15.56
CA PRO A 18 -12.03 -22.46 -16.32
C PRO A 18 -13.33 -23.02 -15.73
N SER A 19 -14.44 -22.73 -16.37
CA SER A 19 -15.74 -23.31 -16.06
C SER A 19 -15.67 -24.81 -16.37
N VAL A 20 -15.44 -25.62 -15.35
CA VAL A 20 -16.05 -26.94 -15.33
C VAL A 20 -17.53 -26.69 -14.96
N ALA A 21 -18.24 -26.11 -15.88
CA ALA A 21 -19.70 -26.13 -15.87
C ALA A 21 -20.12 -27.56 -16.19
N MET A 22 -20.16 -28.41 -15.18
CA MET A 22 -21.09 -29.53 -15.21
C MET A 22 -22.47 -28.88 -15.23
N ALA A 23 -23.13 -28.96 -16.36
CA ALA A 23 -24.53 -28.60 -16.48
C ALA A 23 -25.29 -29.52 -15.51
N GLN A 24 -25.53 -29.02 -14.30
CA GLN A 24 -26.51 -29.64 -13.42
C GLN A 24 -27.85 -29.58 -14.15
N SER A 25 -28.44 -30.73 -14.38
CA SER A 25 -29.73 -30.81 -15.06
C SER A 25 -30.74 -30.04 -14.23
N ASN A 26 -31.72 -29.40 -14.91
CA ASN A 26 -32.83 -28.72 -14.23
C ASN A 26 -33.54 -29.62 -13.22
N GLU A 27 -33.45 -30.94 -13.38
CA GLU A 27 -33.95 -31.92 -12.44
C GLU A 27 -33.12 -32.01 -11.14
N GLU A 28 -31.80 -31.87 -11.20
CA GLU A 28 -30.95 -31.83 -9.99
C GLU A 28 -31.17 -30.57 -9.19
N LEU A 29 -31.26 -29.42 -9.85
CA LEU A 29 -31.61 -28.15 -9.20
C LEU A 29 -33.00 -28.18 -8.57
N LEU A 30 -33.97 -28.80 -9.22
CA LEU A 30 -35.30 -28.99 -8.66
C LEU A 30 -35.33 -29.96 -7.48
N LYS A 31 -34.44 -30.96 -7.49
CA LYS A 31 -34.26 -31.91 -6.38
C LYS A 31 -33.62 -31.25 -5.17
N GLU A 32 -32.59 -30.41 -5.38
CA GLU A 32 -31.97 -29.63 -4.32
C GLU A 32 -32.89 -28.58 -3.73
N LEU A 33 -33.69 -27.87 -4.57
CA LEU A 33 -34.69 -26.94 -4.12
C LEU A 33 -35.78 -27.63 -3.28
N ARG A 34 -36.21 -28.83 -3.64
CA ARG A 34 -37.15 -29.61 -2.83
C ARG A 34 -36.54 -30.05 -1.52
N ALA A 35 -35.27 -30.53 -1.52
CA ALA A 35 -34.56 -30.91 -0.31
C ALA A 35 -34.36 -29.72 0.64
N LEU A 36 -34.01 -28.55 0.11
CA LEU A 36 -33.88 -27.29 0.88
C LEU A 36 -35.24 -26.89 1.47
N ARG A 37 -36.34 -26.97 0.68
CA ARG A 37 -37.68 -26.64 1.15
C ARG A 37 -38.16 -27.58 2.25
N ASP A 38 -37.84 -28.87 2.14
CA ASP A 38 -38.19 -29.87 3.16
C ASP A 38 -37.38 -29.64 4.44
N ARG A 39 -36.12 -29.22 4.32
CA ARG A 39 -35.26 -28.87 5.46
C ARG A 39 -35.73 -27.59 6.17
N VAL A 40 -36.16 -26.58 5.41
CA VAL A 40 -36.77 -25.36 5.97
C VAL A 40 -38.09 -25.72 6.71
N ASN A 41 -38.97 -26.50 6.11
CA ASN A 41 -40.18 -26.94 6.77
C ASN A 41 -39.91 -27.76 8.04
N GLN A 42 -38.87 -28.60 8.03
CA GLN A 42 -38.48 -29.39 9.20
C GLN A 42 -37.87 -28.51 10.31
N LEU A 43 -37.17 -27.46 9.96
CA LEU A 43 -36.68 -26.46 10.89
C LEU A 43 -37.80 -25.59 11.47
N GLU A 44 -38.81 -25.22 10.64
CA GLU A 44 -40.01 -24.52 11.10
C GLU A 44 -40.87 -25.39 12.04
N GLU A 45 -41.02 -26.66 11.77
CA GLU A 45 -41.73 -27.59 12.65
C GLU A 45 -40.97 -27.79 13.99
N ARG A 46 -39.65 -27.89 13.95
CA ARG A 46 -38.81 -27.93 15.18
C ARG A 46 -38.92 -26.64 15.97
N LEU A 47 -38.93 -25.49 15.32
CA LEU A 47 -39.13 -24.19 15.94
C LEU A 47 -40.52 -24.11 16.60
N LYS A 48 -41.60 -24.45 15.86
CA LYS A 48 -42.97 -24.53 16.38
C LYS A 48 -43.11 -25.54 17.51
N ALA A 49 -42.47 -26.70 17.43
CA ALA A 49 -42.47 -27.71 18.49
C ALA A 49 -41.68 -27.23 19.74
N SER A 50 -40.67 -26.39 19.59
CA SER A 50 -39.94 -25.78 20.70
C SER A 50 -40.73 -24.63 21.34
N GLU A 51 -41.52 -23.89 20.54
CA GLU A 51 -42.42 -22.84 21.01
C GLU A 51 -43.74 -23.38 21.62
N ALA A 52 -44.18 -24.58 21.18
CA ALA A 52 -45.43 -25.21 21.63
C ALA A 52 -45.23 -26.08 22.91
N LYS A 53 -44.02 -26.14 23.50
CA LYS A 53 -43.85 -26.88 24.76
C LYS A 53 -44.42 -26.04 25.92
N PRO A 54 -45.56 -26.43 26.50
CA PRO A 54 -46.17 -25.62 27.55
C PRO A 54 -45.22 -25.56 28.78
N ALA A 55 -45.13 -24.39 29.35
CA ALA A 55 -44.51 -24.15 30.64
C ALA A 55 -45.37 -24.87 31.74
N ALA A 56 -45.10 -26.15 31.93
CA ALA A 56 -45.68 -26.92 33.01
C ALA A 56 -44.69 -28.02 33.48
N ALA A 57 -43.63 -27.59 34.11
CA ALA A 57 -42.98 -28.39 35.14
C ALA A 57 -42.34 -27.38 36.12
N ALA A 58 -42.96 -27.31 37.30
CA ALA A 58 -42.48 -26.47 38.37
C ALA A 58 -41.03 -26.82 38.77
N ALA A 59 -40.20 -25.82 38.78
CA ALA A 59 -39.13 -25.51 39.71
C ALA A 59 -38.32 -26.68 40.30
N ALA A 60 -37.28 -27.08 39.59
CA ALA A 60 -36.01 -27.23 40.25
C ALA A 60 -35.26 -25.89 40.10
N PRO A 61 -34.54 -25.35 41.11
CA PRO A 61 -33.76 -24.14 40.92
C PRO A 61 -32.71 -24.41 39.89
N ALA A 62 -32.88 -23.82 38.69
CA ALA A 62 -31.85 -23.81 37.68
C ALA A 62 -30.62 -23.19 38.38
N THR A 63 -29.64 -24.01 38.66
CA THR A 63 -28.31 -23.55 39.07
C THR A 63 -27.90 -22.56 37.99
N ALA A 64 -27.82 -21.29 38.39
CA ALA A 64 -27.45 -20.19 37.51
C ALA A 64 -26.08 -20.53 36.89
N GLN A 65 -26.09 -21.04 35.70
CA GLN A 65 -24.90 -21.36 34.95
C GLN A 65 -24.28 -20.01 34.58
N TRP A 66 -23.18 -19.67 35.25
CA TRP A 66 -22.41 -18.44 34.99
C TRP A 66 -23.06 -17.10 35.41
N GLY A 67 -23.99 -17.09 36.39
CA GLY A 67 -24.61 -15.85 36.86
C GLY A 67 -25.53 -15.16 35.83
N MET A 68 -25.92 -15.83 34.77
CA MET A 68 -26.86 -15.30 33.76
C MET A 68 -28.31 -15.53 34.18
N THR A 69 -29.17 -14.55 33.85
CA THR A 69 -30.62 -14.75 33.97
C THR A 69 -31.09 -15.75 32.90
N PRO A 70 -32.26 -16.43 33.12
CA PRO A 70 -32.82 -17.36 32.14
C PRO A 70 -33.00 -16.71 30.72
N GLN A 71 -33.32 -15.43 30.67
CA GLN A 71 -33.49 -14.66 29.48
C GLN A 71 -32.16 -14.42 28.78
N GLN A 72 -31.11 -14.09 29.50
CA GLN A 72 -29.75 -13.96 28.99
C GLN A 72 -29.20 -15.28 28.45
N ALA A 73 -29.48 -16.39 29.12
CA ALA A 73 -29.11 -17.73 28.65
C ALA A 73 -29.84 -18.12 27.37
N GLN A 74 -31.12 -17.72 27.22
CA GLN A 74 -31.90 -17.95 26.02
C GLN A 74 -31.40 -17.09 24.84
N ASP A 75 -31.07 -15.82 25.11
CA ASP A 75 -30.49 -14.92 24.09
C ASP A 75 -29.09 -15.39 23.68
N PHE A 76 -28.28 -15.88 24.62
CA PHE A 76 -26.96 -16.45 24.33
C PHE A 76 -27.09 -17.71 23.43
N ASN A 77 -28.01 -18.63 23.76
CA ASN A 77 -28.23 -19.81 22.92
C ASN A 77 -28.73 -19.42 21.53
N ARG A 78 -29.62 -18.42 21.43
CA ARG A 78 -30.07 -17.91 20.12
C ARG A 78 -28.96 -17.30 19.31
N ILE A 79 -28.06 -16.56 19.94
CA ILE A 79 -26.87 -15.99 19.29
C ILE A 79 -25.95 -17.13 18.85
N ALA A 80 -25.67 -18.10 19.71
CA ALA A 80 -24.81 -19.23 19.39
C ALA A 80 -25.30 -20.01 18.16
N VAL A 81 -26.60 -20.35 18.10
CA VAL A 81 -27.19 -21.06 16.94
C VAL A 81 -27.11 -20.21 15.67
N LYS A 82 -27.33 -18.89 15.76
CA LYS A 82 -27.18 -17.99 14.60
C LYS A 82 -25.74 -17.89 14.13
N THR A 83 -24.80 -17.85 15.05
CA THR A 83 -23.37 -17.80 14.75
C THR A 83 -22.94 -19.10 14.07
N GLU A 84 -23.34 -20.26 14.60
CA GLU A 84 -23.05 -21.56 14.01
C GLU A 84 -23.64 -21.69 12.59
N ALA A 85 -24.90 -21.27 12.37
CA ALA A 85 -25.50 -21.27 11.05
C ALA A 85 -24.82 -20.32 10.05
N LEU A 86 -24.30 -19.19 10.52
CA LEU A 86 -23.49 -18.26 9.74
C LEU A 86 -22.13 -18.87 9.38
N GLU A 87 -21.48 -19.52 10.35
CA GLU A 87 -20.22 -20.22 10.16
C GLU A 87 -20.38 -21.35 9.12
N ASP A 88 -21.39 -22.19 9.25
CA ASP A 88 -21.73 -23.26 8.30
C ASP A 88 -21.99 -22.70 6.89
N SER A 89 -22.72 -21.60 6.80
CA SER A 89 -23.02 -20.94 5.52
C SER A 89 -21.75 -20.36 4.88
N THR A 90 -20.89 -19.72 5.65
CA THR A 90 -19.61 -19.16 5.14
C THR A 90 -18.64 -20.28 4.76
N GLU A 91 -18.64 -21.40 5.48
CA GLU A 91 -17.83 -22.57 5.15
C GLU A 91 -18.31 -23.23 3.85
N ALA A 92 -19.62 -23.42 3.69
CA ALA A 92 -20.22 -23.98 2.48
C ALA A 92 -19.95 -23.13 1.23
N LEU A 93 -19.84 -21.80 1.38
CA LEU A 93 -19.46 -20.88 0.32
C LEU A 93 -17.93 -20.79 0.10
N GLY A 94 -17.11 -21.51 0.88
CA GLY A 94 -15.67 -21.41 0.82
C GLY A 94 -15.11 -20.10 1.36
N LEU A 95 -15.91 -19.32 2.06
CA LEU A 95 -15.54 -17.98 2.59
C LEU A 95 -15.00 -18.01 4.02
N LYS A 96 -14.94 -19.19 4.66
CA LYS A 96 -14.35 -19.35 6.00
C LYS A 96 -12.96 -18.75 6.04
N ASN A 97 -12.68 -17.93 7.05
CA ASN A 97 -11.41 -17.21 7.22
C ASN A 97 -11.01 -16.28 6.05
N LEU A 98 -11.95 -15.88 5.18
CA LEU A 98 -11.73 -14.81 4.23
C LEU A 98 -12.05 -13.48 4.89
N LYS A 99 -11.03 -12.61 4.96
CA LYS A 99 -11.18 -11.20 5.37
C LYS A 99 -11.25 -10.34 4.13
N ILE A 100 -12.27 -9.53 4.06
CA ILE A 100 -12.45 -8.53 3.01
C ILE A 100 -12.39 -7.18 3.69
N SER A 101 -11.50 -6.33 3.24
CA SER A 101 -11.38 -4.96 3.71
C SER A 101 -11.06 -4.04 2.54
N GLY A 102 -11.17 -2.76 2.75
CA GLY A 102 -10.87 -1.81 1.71
C GLY A 102 -10.83 -0.38 2.24
N TYR A 103 -10.44 0.51 1.36
CA TYR A 103 -10.41 1.93 1.65
C TYR A 103 -10.56 2.76 0.39
N MET A 104 -10.92 4.02 0.58
CA MET A 104 -10.86 5.06 -0.45
C MET A 104 -10.46 6.38 0.19
N ASP A 105 -9.70 7.20 -0.54
CA ASP A 105 -9.21 8.49 -0.06
C ASP A 105 -9.32 9.58 -1.14
N PRO A 106 -10.54 9.95 -1.58
CA PRO A 106 -10.68 11.07 -2.49
C PRO A 106 -10.00 12.30 -1.91
N SER A 107 -9.08 12.88 -2.68
CA SER A 107 -8.22 13.96 -2.24
C SER A 107 -8.39 15.20 -3.10
N TYR A 108 -8.20 16.37 -2.48
CA TYR A 108 -8.08 17.65 -3.16
C TYR A 108 -6.66 18.16 -3.00
N ILE A 109 -6.01 18.51 -4.11
CA ILE A 109 -4.64 19.00 -4.12
C ILE A 109 -4.58 20.37 -4.79
N TYR A 110 -3.97 21.33 -4.07
CA TYR A 110 -3.50 22.58 -4.64
C TYR A 110 -1.97 22.52 -4.70
N ASN A 111 -1.40 22.72 -5.89
CA ASN A 111 0.05 22.81 -6.08
C ASN A 111 0.39 24.15 -6.77
N ARG A 112 1.15 24.99 -6.07
CA ARG A 112 1.45 26.34 -6.51
C ARG A 112 2.22 26.37 -7.83
N ASN A 113 3.32 25.61 -7.92
CA ASN A 113 4.19 25.66 -9.09
C ASN A 113 3.53 25.05 -10.33
N GLN A 114 2.69 24.06 -10.12
CA GLN A 114 1.89 23.44 -11.18
C GLN A 114 0.71 24.29 -11.60
N ASN A 115 0.44 25.42 -10.88
CA ASN A 115 -0.76 26.24 -11.06
C ASN A 115 -2.03 25.38 -11.12
N ARG A 116 -2.12 24.40 -10.24
CA ARG A 116 -3.13 23.35 -10.26
C ARG A 116 -3.89 23.32 -8.96
N ALA A 117 -5.21 23.20 -9.06
CA ALA A 117 -6.11 22.95 -7.95
C ALA A 117 -7.21 21.99 -8.41
N GLY A 118 -7.44 20.90 -7.69
CA GLY A 118 -8.48 19.95 -8.09
C GLY A 118 -8.52 18.69 -7.27
N PHE A 119 -9.57 17.90 -7.54
CA PHE A 119 -9.73 16.59 -6.96
C PHE A 119 -8.89 15.55 -7.70
N GLN A 120 -8.34 14.63 -6.94
CA GLN A 120 -7.61 13.47 -7.44
C GLN A 120 -8.22 12.21 -6.81
N PHE A 121 -8.49 11.19 -7.62
CA PHE A 121 -9.08 9.95 -7.17
C PHE A 121 -8.81 8.79 -8.15
N LEU A 122 -9.06 7.56 -7.71
CA LEU A 122 -8.87 6.31 -8.46
C LEU A 122 -7.43 6.06 -8.89
N ASN A 123 -6.47 6.53 -8.12
CA ASN A 123 -5.04 6.41 -8.42
C ASN A 123 -4.68 6.92 -9.83
N ASN A 124 -5.40 7.92 -10.32
CA ASN A 124 -5.18 8.43 -11.66
C ASN A 124 -3.88 9.24 -11.69
N VAL A 125 -2.96 8.78 -12.54
CA VAL A 125 -1.69 9.45 -12.81
C VAL A 125 -1.79 10.14 -14.15
N GLU A 126 -1.62 11.45 -14.17
CA GLU A 126 -1.52 12.18 -15.41
C GLU A 126 -0.10 12.03 -16.00
N ASN A 127 0.00 11.56 -17.25
CA ASN A 127 1.25 11.61 -18.00
C ASN A 127 1.72 13.05 -18.10
N GLY A 128 2.87 13.35 -17.51
CA GLY A 128 3.34 14.71 -17.40
C GLY A 128 2.82 15.47 -16.18
N GLY A 129 2.03 14.86 -15.29
CA GLY A 129 1.58 15.44 -14.03
C GLY A 129 2.69 15.50 -12.97
N TYR A 130 2.49 16.32 -11.95
CA TYR A 130 3.41 16.42 -10.83
C TYR A 130 3.17 15.26 -9.87
N HIS A 131 4.23 14.55 -9.54
CA HIS A 131 4.15 13.41 -8.64
C HIS A 131 4.92 13.72 -7.36
N TYR A 132 4.21 14.02 -6.28
CA TYR A 132 4.84 14.11 -4.96
C TYR A 132 5.12 12.75 -4.36
N ASP A 133 4.40 11.74 -4.82
CA ASP A 133 4.34 10.46 -4.14
C ASP A 133 4.07 9.32 -5.10
N ASN A 134 4.60 9.36 -6.30
CA ASN A 134 4.28 8.39 -7.33
C ASN A 134 2.77 8.15 -7.49
N SER A 135 1.98 9.20 -7.23
CA SER A 135 0.53 9.18 -7.34
C SER A 135 -0.18 8.26 -6.34
N TYR A 136 0.35 8.08 -5.15
CA TYR A 136 -0.35 7.42 -4.03
C TYR A 136 -1.34 8.36 -3.32
N ILE A 137 -1.76 9.42 -3.97
CA ILE A 137 -2.79 10.37 -3.53
C ILE A 137 -4.11 10.05 -4.24
N GLY A 138 -5.22 10.04 -3.52
CA GLY A 138 -6.53 9.74 -4.07
C GLY A 138 -6.69 8.26 -4.43
N THR A 139 -6.32 7.39 -3.52
CA THR A 139 -6.26 5.94 -3.72
C THR A 139 -7.59 5.25 -3.42
N VAL A 140 -7.79 4.09 -3.99
CA VAL A 140 -8.84 3.14 -3.63
C VAL A 140 -8.29 1.74 -3.72
N ALA A 141 -8.60 0.89 -2.76
CA ALA A 141 -8.21 -0.51 -2.79
C ALA A 141 -9.26 -1.43 -2.16
N LEU A 142 -9.29 -2.65 -2.67
CA LEU A 142 -9.98 -3.79 -2.09
C LEU A 142 -8.95 -4.85 -1.72
N ASP A 143 -8.99 -5.26 -0.47
CA ASP A 143 -8.03 -6.18 0.12
C ASP A 143 -8.70 -7.49 0.51
N LEU A 144 -8.15 -8.61 0.08
CA LEU A 144 -8.65 -9.96 0.29
C LEU A 144 -7.56 -10.79 0.93
N LEU A 145 -7.76 -11.21 2.18
CA LEU A 145 -6.85 -12.07 2.92
C LEU A 145 -7.56 -13.38 3.29
N LYS A 146 -7.07 -14.50 2.78
CA LYS A 146 -7.57 -15.84 3.11
C LYS A 146 -6.53 -16.61 3.90
N GLU A 147 -6.94 -17.19 5.01
CA GLU A 147 -6.13 -18.15 5.76
C GLU A 147 -6.79 -19.52 5.71
N THR A 148 -6.02 -20.55 5.36
CA THR A 148 -6.48 -21.94 5.37
C THR A 148 -6.32 -22.53 6.78
N GLU A 149 -6.95 -23.68 7.06
CA GLU A 149 -6.81 -24.39 8.34
C GLU A 149 -5.36 -24.80 8.64
N GLY A 150 -4.57 -25.09 7.61
CA GLY A 150 -3.14 -25.37 7.73
C GLY A 150 -2.27 -24.12 7.93
N GLY A 151 -2.87 -22.93 8.07
CA GLY A 151 -2.18 -21.66 8.30
C GLY A 151 -1.54 -21.06 7.05
N THR A 152 -1.76 -21.63 5.86
CA THR A 152 -1.36 -20.97 4.61
C THR A 152 -2.23 -19.73 4.39
N ARG A 153 -1.59 -18.61 4.10
CA ARG A 153 -2.24 -17.34 3.79
C ARG A 153 -2.00 -16.98 2.34
N TRP A 154 -3.01 -16.51 1.65
CA TRP A 154 -2.84 -15.77 0.42
C TRP A 154 -3.47 -14.39 0.57
N HIS A 155 -2.86 -13.43 -0.06
CA HIS A 155 -3.20 -12.03 0.01
C HIS A 155 -3.34 -11.48 -1.40
N LEU A 156 -4.45 -10.77 -1.66
CA LEU A 156 -4.70 -10.11 -2.93
C LEU A 156 -5.22 -8.71 -2.65
N THR A 157 -4.46 -7.70 -3.08
CA THR A 157 -4.88 -6.31 -3.04
C THR A 157 -5.14 -5.82 -4.46
N LEU A 158 -6.36 -5.38 -4.69
CA LEU A 158 -6.80 -4.78 -5.96
C LEU A 158 -6.86 -3.27 -5.81
N SER A 159 -6.14 -2.55 -6.66
CA SER A 159 -6.11 -1.09 -6.66
C SER A 159 -5.95 -0.61 -8.11
N PRO A 160 -6.89 0.19 -8.65
CA PRO A 160 -6.77 0.71 -10.02
C PRO A 160 -5.48 1.49 -10.20
N ASN A 161 -4.82 1.32 -11.35
CA ASN A 161 -3.59 2.00 -11.72
C ASN A 161 -2.42 1.85 -10.73
N ARG A 162 -2.42 0.78 -9.91
CA ARG A 162 -1.42 0.50 -8.88
C ARG A 162 -0.91 -0.95 -8.91
N GLY A 163 -1.03 -1.62 -10.04
CA GLY A 163 -0.40 -2.91 -10.22
C GLY A 163 1.11 -2.81 -10.31
N THR A 164 1.75 -3.93 -10.50
CA THR A 164 3.21 -4.08 -10.57
C THR A 164 3.87 -3.08 -11.52
N ASP A 165 3.21 -2.77 -12.62
CA ASP A 165 3.71 -1.83 -13.63
C ASP A 165 3.13 -0.42 -13.46
N ALA A 166 2.43 -0.13 -12.39
CA ALA A 166 1.73 1.15 -12.21
C ALA A 166 2.69 2.34 -12.07
N VAL A 167 3.90 2.11 -11.62
CA VAL A 167 4.97 3.13 -11.55
C VAL A 167 5.66 3.31 -12.91
N ILE A 168 5.67 2.26 -13.75
CA ILE A 168 6.44 2.19 -14.98
C ILE A 168 5.54 2.01 -16.20
N GLY A 169 4.32 1.50 -16.03
CA GLY A 169 3.40 1.16 -17.11
C GLY A 169 1.92 1.25 -16.73
N ASN A 170 1.06 1.05 -17.71
CA ASN A 170 -0.37 1.25 -17.59
C ASN A 170 -1.12 -0.04 -17.30
N GLY A 171 -1.99 -0.04 -16.31
CA GLY A 171 -3.21 -0.81 -16.31
C GLY A 171 -3.27 -2.09 -15.50
N SER A 172 -2.28 -2.46 -14.69
CA SER A 172 -2.50 -3.53 -13.72
C SER A 172 -3.37 -3.03 -12.55
N VAL A 173 -4.34 -3.85 -12.13
CA VAL A 173 -5.15 -3.60 -10.93
C VAL A 173 -4.64 -4.35 -9.72
N ILE A 174 -3.65 -5.24 -9.89
CA ILE A 174 -3.10 -6.06 -8.83
C ILE A 174 -1.94 -5.31 -8.19
N GLN A 175 -2.12 -4.85 -6.96
CA GLN A 175 -1.08 -4.21 -6.16
C GLN A 175 -0.28 -5.22 -5.35
N GLU A 176 -0.94 -6.23 -4.82
CA GLU A 176 -0.32 -7.37 -4.13
C GLU A 176 -0.98 -8.66 -4.57
N ALA A 177 -0.18 -9.70 -4.76
CA ALA A 177 -0.64 -11.09 -4.94
C ALA A 177 0.43 -12.00 -4.34
N SER A 178 0.27 -12.34 -3.08
CA SER A 178 1.28 -13.06 -2.31
C SER A 178 0.72 -14.27 -1.58
N VAL A 179 1.58 -15.22 -1.29
CA VAL A 179 1.29 -16.40 -0.46
C VAL A 179 2.33 -16.52 0.64
N SER A 180 1.87 -16.94 1.83
CA SER A 180 2.71 -17.20 2.98
C SER A 180 2.36 -18.58 3.53
N ILE A 181 3.30 -19.51 3.46
CA ILE A 181 3.13 -20.94 3.75
C ILE A 181 3.96 -21.31 4.98
N PRO A 182 3.38 -21.85 6.06
CA PRO A 182 4.14 -22.30 7.22
C PRO A 182 5.01 -23.51 6.88
N LEU A 183 6.25 -23.53 7.39
CA LEU A 183 7.21 -24.60 7.20
C LEU A 183 7.49 -25.29 8.54
N GLY A 184 6.66 -26.25 8.88
CA GLY A 184 6.78 -27.02 10.13
C GLY A 184 6.18 -26.31 11.35
N ASP A 185 6.29 -25.00 11.46
CA ASP A 185 5.64 -24.16 12.47
C ASP A 185 5.05 -22.88 11.86
N LEU A 186 4.19 -22.19 12.61
CA LEU A 186 3.57 -20.93 12.16
C LEU A 186 4.53 -19.74 12.19
N GLN A 187 5.70 -19.88 12.79
CA GLN A 187 6.70 -18.83 12.98
C GLN A 187 7.78 -18.86 11.88
N THR A 188 7.90 -19.97 11.18
CA THR A 188 8.79 -20.13 10.02
C THR A 188 7.93 -20.27 8.78
N ARG A 189 7.99 -19.32 7.88
CA ARG A 189 7.10 -19.26 6.72
C ARG A 189 7.90 -19.04 5.44
N MET A 190 7.50 -19.71 4.38
CA MET A 190 7.90 -19.34 3.02
C MET A 190 6.94 -18.24 2.55
N ILE A 191 7.48 -17.18 1.99
CA ILE A 191 6.71 -16.11 1.35
C ILE A 191 7.05 -16.06 -0.13
N ALA A 192 6.06 -15.86 -0.99
CA ALA A 192 6.27 -15.80 -2.43
C ALA A 192 5.15 -14.99 -3.10
N GLY A 193 5.46 -14.42 -4.26
CA GLY A 193 4.53 -13.66 -5.08
C GLY A 193 4.97 -12.24 -5.35
N HIS A 194 4.00 -11.38 -5.63
CA HIS A 194 4.19 -9.95 -5.76
C HIS A 194 3.79 -9.28 -4.46
N MET A 195 4.75 -8.64 -3.79
CA MET A 195 4.63 -8.06 -2.45
C MET A 195 5.01 -6.58 -2.51
N PRO A 196 4.28 -5.67 -1.83
CA PRO A 196 4.71 -4.28 -1.70
C PRO A 196 6.05 -4.19 -0.96
N ASP A 197 6.76 -3.08 -1.16
CA ASP A 197 7.94 -2.78 -0.34
C ASP A 197 7.57 -2.63 1.14
N TRP A 198 8.50 -3.02 1.99
CA TRP A 198 8.33 -3.00 3.45
C TRP A 198 9.33 -2.10 4.17
N SER A 199 10.01 -1.24 3.41
CA SER A 199 10.99 -0.29 3.96
C SER A 199 10.32 0.98 4.47
N GLY A 200 10.85 1.54 5.54
CA GLY A 200 10.39 2.79 6.11
C GLY A 200 9.14 2.69 7.00
N TYR A 201 8.75 3.84 7.55
CA TYR A 201 7.60 3.92 8.46
C TYR A 201 6.29 4.32 7.75
N GLU A 202 6.34 4.86 6.54
CA GLU A 202 5.14 5.17 5.75
C GLU A 202 4.79 4.02 4.82
N MET A 203 3.50 3.81 4.61
CA MET A 203 2.93 2.71 3.86
C MET A 203 2.20 3.21 2.61
N LEU A 204 1.98 2.33 1.64
CA LEU A 204 1.17 2.64 0.46
C LEU A 204 -0.26 3.06 0.82
N GLN A 205 -0.77 2.50 1.91
CA GLN A 205 -2.16 2.67 2.33
C GLN A 205 -2.33 3.98 3.11
N PRO A 206 -3.17 4.91 2.64
CA PRO A 206 -3.41 6.18 3.32
C PRO A 206 -4.02 6.02 4.71
N THR A 207 -4.66 4.88 5.00
CA THR A 207 -5.21 4.55 6.32
C THR A 207 -4.15 4.40 7.41
N LEU A 208 -2.91 4.11 7.04
CA LEU A 208 -1.78 3.90 7.95
C LEU A 208 -0.87 5.13 8.07
N ASN A 209 -0.97 6.08 7.15
CA ASN A 209 -0.18 7.30 7.14
C ASN A 209 -0.91 8.43 7.86
N LYS A 210 -0.14 9.31 8.50
CA LYS A 210 -0.67 10.48 9.22
C LYS A 210 -0.99 11.66 8.32
N LEU A 211 -0.26 11.82 7.23
CA LEU A 211 -0.37 12.93 6.26
C LEU A 211 -0.99 12.46 4.95
N VAL A 212 -1.31 13.40 4.07
CA VAL A 212 -1.84 13.15 2.72
C VAL A 212 -0.70 12.75 1.78
N THR A 213 0.44 13.45 1.88
CA THR A 213 1.64 13.16 1.07
C THR A 213 2.63 12.29 1.84
N HIS A 214 3.44 11.54 1.11
CA HIS A 214 4.53 10.74 1.67
C HIS A 214 5.79 11.58 1.92
N ASN A 215 6.71 11.03 2.71
CA ASN A 215 8.01 11.63 2.95
C ASN A 215 8.93 11.49 1.72
N LEU A 216 9.99 12.31 1.69
CA LEU A 216 10.94 12.32 0.55
C LEU A 216 11.67 10.98 0.36
N LEU A 217 11.84 10.20 1.41
CA LEU A 217 12.52 8.92 1.31
C LEU A 217 11.62 7.88 0.66
N PHE A 218 10.36 7.85 1.03
CA PHE A 218 9.36 6.99 0.40
C PHE A 218 9.25 7.29 -1.10
N ASP A 219 9.16 8.58 -1.47
CA ASP A 219 8.98 9.00 -2.86
C ASP A 219 10.20 8.68 -3.75
N PHE A 220 11.42 8.81 -3.23
CA PHE A 220 12.61 8.85 -4.07
C PHE A 220 13.68 7.80 -3.77
N THR A 221 13.62 7.13 -2.62
CA THR A 221 14.71 6.26 -2.16
C THR A 221 14.31 4.82 -1.92
N LEU A 222 13.03 4.51 -1.89
CA LEU A 222 12.53 3.18 -1.61
C LEU A 222 12.01 2.48 -2.87
N PRO A 223 12.12 1.15 -2.94
CA PRO A 223 11.40 0.35 -3.93
C PRO A 223 9.88 0.50 -3.78
N THR A 224 9.15 0.06 -4.79
CA THR A 224 7.68 0.00 -4.73
C THR A 224 7.20 -1.40 -4.36
N ALA A 225 7.83 -2.42 -4.96
CA ALA A 225 7.40 -3.81 -4.79
C ALA A 225 8.50 -4.82 -5.15
N TYR A 226 8.30 -6.05 -4.70
CA TYR A 226 9.13 -7.21 -4.99
C TYR A 226 8.31 -8.34 -5.58
N THR A 227 8.78 -8.95 -6.67
CA THR A 227 8.22 -10.19 -7.19
C THR A 227 9.24 -11.31 -7.03
N GLY A 228 8.99 -12.21 -6.09
CA GLY A 228 9.99 -13.22 -5.74
C GLY A 228 9.52 -14.20 -4.69
N ALA A 229 10.50 -14.85 -4.07
CA ALA A 229 10.26 -15.81 -2.99
C ALA A 229 11.36 -15.76 -1.94
N GLY A 230 11.02 -16.13 -0.71
CA GLY A 230 11.94 -16.15 0.40
C GLY A 230 11.32 -16.67 1.69
N LEU A 231 11.86 -16.20 2.80
CA LEU A 231 11.48 -16.66 4.13
C LEU A 231 11.07 -15.51 5.04
N GLU A 232 10.13 -15.78 5.92
CA GLU A 232 9.78 -14.96 7.06
C GLU A 232 9.95 -15.80 8.34
N LEU A 233 10.67 -15.24 9.30
CA LEU A 233 11.00 -15.87 10.57
C LEU A 233 10.54 -14.98 11.71
N THR A 234 9.68 -15.49 12.58
CA THR A 234 9.30 -14.82 13.84
C THR A 234 9.99 -15.53 14.99
N ARG A 235 10.76 -14.81 15.79
CA ARG A 235 11.44 -15.34 16.98
C ARG A 235 11.32 -14.36 18.13
N GLY A 236 10.41 -14.62 19.03
CA GLY A 236 10.08 -13.72 20.14
C GLY A 236 9.61 -12.35 19.62
N LYS A 237 10.41 -11.33 19.86
CA LYS A 237 10.12 -9.94 19.44
C LYS A 237 10.71 -9.57 18.07
N TRP A 238 11.40 -10.49 17.44
CA TRP A 238 12.04 -10.29 16.14
C TRP A 238 11.23 -10.91 15.02
N ILE A 239 11.03 -10.15 13.96
CA ILE A 239 10.49 -10.61 12.68
C ILE A 239 11.53 -10.33 11.62
N THR A 240 11.95 -11.35 10.90
CA THR A 240 12.94 -11.24 9.82
C THR A 240 12.34 -11.75 8.52
N LYS A 241 12.43 -10.95 7.46
CA LYS A 241 12.02 -11.33 6.10
C LYS A 241 13.23 -11.21 5.19
N ALA A 242 13.39 -12.15 4.27
CA ALA A 242 14.39 -12.08 3.21
C ALA A 242 13.88 -12.78 1.96
N VAL A 243 13.99 -12.13 0.81
CA VAL A 243 13.54 -12.66 -0.50
C VAL A 243 14.59 -12.45 -1.57
N LEU A 244 14.63 -13.37 -2.52
CA LEU A 244 15.22 -13.19 -3.82
C LEU A 244 14.12 -12.73 -4.78
N ALA A 245 14.27 -11.58 -5.41
CA ALA A 245 13.18 -10.97 -6.14
C ALA A 245 13.62 -10.10 -7.32
N ASN A 246 12.69 -9.86 -8.23
CA ASN A 246 12.72 -8.72 -9.11
C ASN A 246 12.22 -7.50 -8.33
N MET A 247 12.91 -6.38 -8.43
CA MET A 247 12.51 -5.13 -7.80
C MET A 247 11.69 -4.30 -8.80
N ASN A 248 10.56 -3.78 -8.36
CA ASN A 248 9.66 -2.90 -9.15
C ASN A 248 9.18 -3.51 -10.49
N SER A 249 9.16 -4.82 -10.60
CA SER A 249 8.76 -5.51 -11.83
C SER A 249 8.17 -6.89 -11.52
N SER A 250 7.10 -7.24 -12.22
CA SER A 250 6.49 -8.58 -12.15
C SER A 250 7.26 -9.62 -12.97
N MET A 251 8.08 -9.18 -13.92
CA MET A 251 8.83 -10.04 -14.81
C MET A 251 10.22 -9.46 -15.08
N GLN A 252 11.23 -10.33 -15.08
CA GLN A 252 12.57 -9.92 -15.47
C GLN A 252 12.64 -9.77 -17.00
N PRO A 253 13.17 -8.65 -17.54
CA PRO A 253 13.35 -8.47 -18.95
C PRO A 253 14.31 -9.48 -19.58
N ALA A 254 14.15 -9.77 -20.87
CA ALA A 254 15.08 -10.62 -21.60
C ALA A 254 16.51 -10.06 -21.54
N GLY A 255 17.47 -10.91 -21.25
CA GLY A 255 18.89 -10.51 -21.08
C GLY A 255 19.29 -10.23 -19.64
N GLU A 256 18.36 -10.03 -18.73
CA GLU A 256 18.61 -9.83 -17.31
C GLU A 256 18.52 -11.17 -16.55
N LYS A 257 19.50 -11.45 -15.69
CA LYS A 257 19.63 -12.78 -15.03
C LYS A 257 19.78 -12.70 -13.52
N SER A 258 19.92 -11.51 -12.97
CA SER A 258 20.28 -11.36 -11.56
C SER A 258 19.12 -10.78 -10.77
N PRO A 259 18.60 -11.50 -9.77
CA PRO A 259 17.65 -10.93 -8.82
C PRO A 259 18.36 -10.00 -7.83
N VAL A 260 17.58 -9.24 -7.08
CA VAL A 260 18.02 -8.58 -5.85
C VAL A 260 17.76 -9.47 -4.65
N ILE A 261 18.53 -9.25 -3.58
CA ILE A 261 18.19 -9.71 -2.24
C ILE A 261 17.56 -8.52 -1.51
N ALA A 262 16.31 -8.67 -1.10
CA ALA A 262 15.62 -7.70 -0.27
C ALA A 262 15.34 -8.33 1.09
N TYR A 263 15.57 -7.56 2.17
CA TYR A 263 15.35 -8.03 3.53
C TYR A 263 14.81 -6.94 4.43
N ARG A 264 14.15 -7.36 5.50
CA ARG A 264 13.75 -6.53 6.63
C ARG A 264 13.88 -7.31 7.94
N VAL A 265 14.34 -6.64 8.97
CA VAL A 265 14.40 -7.15 10.34
C VAL A 265 13.73 -6.14 11.25
N ASP A 266 12.67 -6.55 11.91
CA ASP A 266 11.91 -5.75 12.86
C ASP A 266 12.11 -6.24 14.28
N TYR A 267 12.27 -5.32 15.21
CA TYR A 267 12.18 -5.56 16.64
C TYR A 267 10.99 -4.81 17.21
N SER A 268 10.02 -5.54 17.74
CA SER A 268 8.87 -4.97 18.44
C SER A 268 9.02 -5.19 19.93
N LYS A 269 9.32 -4.13 20.67
CA LYS A 269 9.38 -4.18 22.12
C LYS A 269 7.98 -4.37 22.72
N GLY A 270 6.97 -3.82 22.03
CA GLY A 270 5.55 -3.93 22.32
C GLY A 270 4.73 -3.34 21.18
N GLU A 271 3.47 -3.07 21.44
CA GLU A 271 2.56 -2.43 20.48
C GLU A 271 2.95 -0.96 20.20
N PHE A 272 3.64 -0.32 21.14
CA PHE A 272 3.84 1.13 21.18
C PHE A 272 5.25 1.58 20.79
N ASP A 273 6.22 0.69 20.75
CA ASP A 273 7.59 1.04 20.38
C ASP A 273 8.29 -0.12 19.67
N GLY A 274 9.03 0.23 18.63
CA GLY A 274 9.82 -0.70 17.83
C GLY A 274 10.75 0.02 16.86
N PHE A 275 11.63 -0.75 16.28
CA PHE A 275 12.51 -0.29 15.20
C PHE A 275 12.76 -1.43 14.22
N GLY A 276 13.12 -1.06 13.01
CA GLY A 276 13.47 -2.00 11.96
C GLY A 276 14.63 -1.50 11.12
N PHE A 277 15.19 -2.40 10.36
CA PHE A 277 16.12 -2.07 9.30
C PHE A 277 15.83 -2.94 8.08
N ALA A 278 15.98 -2.33 6.92
CA ALA A 278 15.74 -2.96 5.63
C ALA A 278 16.91 -2.72 4.69
N GLY A 279 17.00 -3.52 3.65
CA GLY A 279 17.99 -3.32 2.62
C GLY A 279 17.69 -4.08 1.35
N VAL A 280 18.25 -3.56 0.25
CA VAL A 280 18.17 -4.19 -1.07
C VAL A 280 19.54 -4.17 -1.72
N HIS A 281 19.99 -5.34 -2.17
CA HIS A 281 21.29 -5.50 -2.79
C HIS A 281 21.18 -6.38 -4.02
N GLY A 282 21.73 -5.94 -5.13
CA GLY A 282 21.77 -6.70 -6.37
C GLY A 282 21.61 -5.84 -7.61
N LYS A 283 21.40 -6.48 -8.74
CA LYS A 283 21.13 -5.77 -9.98
C LYS A 283 19.65 -5.45 -10.10
N ALA A 284 19.34 -4.19 -10.20
CA ALA A 284 17.99 -3.67 -10.37
C ALA A 284 17.90 -2.85 -11.65
N ALA A 285 16.70 -2.76 -12.21
CA ALA A 285 16.44 -1.94 -13.39
C ALA A 285 16.93 -0.50 -13.14
N ASN A 286 17.62 0.04 -14.12
CA ASN A 286 18.16 1.39 -14.09
C ASN A 286 17.16 2.33 -14.77
N GLY A 287 16.78 3.42 -14.12
CA GLY A 287 15.88 4.42 -14.70
C GLY A 287 16.48 5.21 -15.86
N VAL A 288 17.79 5.07 -16.11
CA VAL A 288 18.44 5.67 -17.27
C VAL A 288 18.32 4.75 -18.47
N GLY A 289 17.61 5.18 -19.51
CA GLY A 289 17.31 4.39 -20.68
C GLY A 289 18.54 3.75 -21.34
N GLY A 290 18.41 2.48 -21.73
CA GLY A 290 19.44 1.73 -22.46
C GLY A 290 20.56 1.12 -21.59
N THR A 291 20.53 1.26 -20.28
CA THR A 291 21.60 0.75 -19.38
C THR A 291 21.32 -0.64 -18.82
N GLY A 292 20.10 -1.16 -18.96
CA GLY A 292 19.70 -2.44 -18.36
C GLY A 292 19.69 -2.38 -16.81
N SER A 293 19.94 -3.53 -16.18
CA SER A 293 20.03 -3.61 -14.71
C SER A 293 21.44 -3.38 -14.21
N THR A 294 21.59 -2.52 -13.21
CA THR A 294 22.87 -2.16 -12.61
C THR A 294 22.88 -2.42 -11.10
N MET A 295 24.08 -2.51 -10.50
CA MET A 295 24.25 -2.82 -9.09
C MET A 295 23.69 -1.70 -8.23
N LEU A 296 22.70 -2.05 -7.43
CA LEU A 296 22.06 -1.25 -6.41
C LEU A 296 22.49 -1.74 -5.02
N ASN A 297 22.71 -0.80 -4.11
CA ASN A 297 22.76 -1.04 -2.67
C ASN A 297 21.93 0.00 -1.96
N LEU A 298 20.98 -0.45 -1.14
CA LEU A 298 20.11 0.37 -0.33
C LEU A 298 20.12 -0.16 1.10
N PHE A 299 20.25 0.75 2.06
CA PHE A 299 20.07 0.51 3.49
C PHE A 299 19.11 1.51 4.06
N GLU A 300 18.29 1.05 4.98
CA GLU A 300 17.28 1.84 5.63
C GLU A 300 17.13 1.38 7.09
N VAL A 301 16.89 2.34 7.98
CA VAL A 301 16.56 2.12 9.39
C VAL A 301 15.40 3.02 9.74
N ASP A 302 14.39 2.46 10.36
CA ASP A 302 13.21 3.17 10.83
C ASP A 302 12.85 2.81 12.27
N GLY A 303 11.97 3.59 12.87
CA GLY A 303 11.45 3.32 14.19
C GLY A 303 10.23 4.16 14.52
N TYR A 304 9.48 3.68 15.50
CA TYR A 304 8.31 4.37 16.02
C TYR A 304 8.24 4.29 17.54
N TYR A 305 7.65 5.33 18.11
CA TYR A 305 7.42 5.45 19.54
C TYR A 305 6.07 6.11 19.79
N ILE A 306 5.17 5.42 20.49
CA ILE A 306 3.83 5.90 20.80
C ILE A 306 3.70 5.91 22.32
N ARG A 307 3.48 7.09 22.91
CA ARG A 307 3.29 7.21 24.36
C ARG A 307 2.32 8.31 24.71
N GLY A 308 1.23 7.95 25.40
CA GLY A 308 0.14 8.87 25.67
C GLY A 308 -0.45 9.39 24.37
N ASP A 309 -0.48 10.71 24.23
CA ASP A 309 -1.03 11.38 23.04
C ASP A 309 0.02 11.60 21.93
N TRP A 310 1.27 11.20 22.15
CA TRP A 310 2.36 11.37 21.21
C TRP A 310 2.58 10.14 20.32
N THR A 311 2.77 10.39 19.04
CA THR A 311 3.33 9.42 18.08
C THR A 311 4.57 10.05 17.46
N LEU A 312 5.72 9.38 17.60
CA LEU A 312 6.98 9.78 16.97
C LEU A 312 7.39 8.67 15.99
N GLN A 313 7.78 9.04 14.78
CA GLN A 313 8.28 8.12 13.78
C GLN A 313 9.54 8.72 13.15
N GLY A 314 10.46 7.86 12.73
CA GLY A 314 11.69 8.32 12.10
C GLY A 314 12.26 7.28 11.16
N GLN A 315 13.00 7.76 10.16
CA GLN A 315 13.61 6.93 9.13
C GLN A 315 14.91 7.57 8.63
N VAL A 316 15.90 6.74 8.37
CA VAL A 316 17.15 7.12 7.69
C VAL A 316 17.38 6.15 6.55
N SER A 317 17.69 6.65 5.36
CA SER A 317 17.98 5.86 4.17
C SER A 317 19.31 6.28 3.55
N TYR A 318 20.08 5.30 3.09
CA TYR A 318 21.30 5.49 2.31
C TYR A 318 21.32 4.51 1.15
N GLY A 319 21.61 4.99 -0.04
CA GLY A 319 21.70 4.12 -1.21
C GLY A 319 22.56 4.66 -2.34
N GLY A 320 22.83 3.80 -3.26
CA GLY A 320 23.52 4.13 -4.49
C GLY A 320 23.34 3.06 -5.55
N GLN A 321 23.30 3.51 -6.79
CA GLN A 321 23.19 2.62 -7.95
C GLN A 321 24.28 2.97 -8.96
N LYS A 322 24.92 1.93 -9.52
CA LYS A 322 25.96 2.12 -10.54
C LYS A 322 25.33 2.58 -11.84
N GLN A 323 26.01 3.51 -12.55
CA GLN A 323 25.63 4.02 -13.86
C GLN A 323 24.17 4.54 -13.92
N ALA A 324 23.67 5.05 -12.80
CA ALA A 324 22.28 5.51 -12.65
C ALA A 324 22.17 7.04 -12.49
N SER A 325 23.24 7.77 -12.80
CA SER A 325 23.16 9.23 -12.80
C SER A 325 22.26 9.71 -13.95
N ILE A 326 21.45 10.71 -13.65
CA ILE A 326 20.50 11.28 -14.63
C ILE A 326 21.22 11.90 -15.83
N THR A 327 22.39 12.52 -15.56
CA THR A 327 23.21 13.13 -16.58
C THR A 327 24.54 12.41 -16.73
N PRO A 328 24.97 12.12 -17.96
CA PRO A 328 26.30 11.56 -18.21
C PRO A 328 27.41 12.57 -17.87
N ASN A 329 28.62 12.08 -17.78
CA ASN A 329 29.81 12.92 -17.69
C ASN A 329 29.90 13.77 -18.96
N PRO A 330 29.99 15.11 -18.89
CA PRO A 330 29.98 15.97 -20.07
C PRO A 330 31.19 15.76 -20.99
N ASP A 331 32.34 15.33 -20.45
CA ASP A 331 33.57 15.15 -21.22
C ASP A 331 33.63 13.80 -21.93
N SER A 332 33.14 12.76 -21.30
CA SER A 332 33.28 11.37 -21.79
C SER A 332 31.98 10.74 -22.27
N GLY A 333 30.80 11.34 -21.98
CA GLY A 333 29.50 10.75 -22.22
C GLY A 333 29.18 9.53 -21.35
N ALA A 334 30.08 9.12 -20.45
CA ALA A 334 29.91 7.94 -19.63
C ALA A 334 28.91 8.19 -18.49
N LEU A 335 28.03 7.23 -18.22
CA LEU A 335 27.12 7.27 -17.08
C LEU A 335 27.88 7.14 -15.77
N ARG A 336 27.50 7.97 -14.81
CA ARG A 336 28.09 8.01 -13.48
C ARG A 336 27.22 7.28 -12.48
N ASN A 337 27.74 6.95 -11.30
CA ASN A 337 26.96 6.36 -10.23
C ASN A 337 26.06 7.42 -9.59
N SER A 338 24.84 7.03 -9.24
CA SER A 338 24.00 7.81 -8.32
C SER A 338 24.26 7.41 -6.88
N GLU A 339 24.11 8.35 -5.96
CA GLU A 339 24.23 8.13 -4.52
C GLU A 339 23.37 9.15 -3.78
N TRP A 340 22.60 8.66 -2.82
CA TRP A 340 21.70 9.48 -2.03
C TRP A 340 21.72 9.07 -0.56
N MET A 341 21.32 9.99 0.29
CA MET A 341 21.14 9.79 1.71
C MET A 341 20.04 10.72 2.20
N GLY A 342 19.24 10.26 3.14
CA GLY A 342 18.23 11.13 3.70
C GLY A 342 17.71 10.67 5.05
N PHE A 343 16.89 11.54 5.65
CA PHE A 343 16.13 11.20 6.83
C PHE A 343 14.75 11.83 6.78
N SER A 344 13.80 11.21 7.48
CA SER A 344 12.46 11.72 7.73
C SER A 344 12.15 11.55 9.21
N GLY A 345 11.52 12.56 9.80
CA GLY A 345 11.05 12.52 11.17
C GLY A 345 9.66 13.11 11.28
N LEU A 346 8.75 12.38 11.93
CA LEU A 346 7.36 12.74 12.12
C LEU A 346 7.04 12.78 13.62
N ALA A 347 6.35 13.83 14.05
CA ALA A 347 5.75 13.94 15.36
C ALA A 347 4.26 14.26 15.21
N ALA A 348 3.42 13.49 15.87
CA ALA A 348 1.98 13.72 15.94
C ALA A 348 1.53 13.79 17.40
N TYR A 349 0.60 14.69 17.68
CA TYR A 349 0.03 14.88 19.01
C TYR A 349 -1.50 14.93 18.96
N LYS A 350 -2.14 14.06 19.74
CA LYS A 350 -3.59 14.02 19.93
C LYS A 350 -3.98 14.94 21.06
N PHE A 351 -4.52 16.10 20.74
CA PHE A 351 -5.02 17.03 21.75
C PHE A 351 -6.50 16.78 22.12
N SER A 352 -7.17 15.86 21.43
CA SER A 352 -8.44 15.26 21.82
C SER A 352 -8.57 13.88 21.16
N PRO A 353 -9.52 13.02 21.57
CA PRO A 353 -9.74 11.71 20.95
C PRO A 353 -10.01 11.77 19.45
N ARG A 354 -10.45 12.92 18.93
CA ARG A 354 -10.81 13.10 17.52
C ARG A 354 -9.84 13.98 16.75
N PHE A 355 -9.03 14.83 17.41
CA PHE A 355 -8.14 15.76 16.75
C PHE A 355 -6.67 15.43 17.03
N GLU A 356 -5.90 15.37 15.95
CA GLU A 356 -4.45 15.14 15.99
C GLU A 356 -3.77 16.19 15.10
N THR A 357 -2.68 16.78 15.58
CA THR A 357 -1.79 17.63 14.79
C THR A 357 -0.53 16.89 14.47
N ILE A 358 0.00 17.11 13.29
CA ILE A 358 1.17 16.41 12.76
C ILE A 358 2.19 17.40 12.22
N ALA A 359 3.47 17.16 12.49
CA ALA A 359 4.58 17.83 11.84
C ALA A 359 5.55 16.78 11.33
N ARG A 360 5.98 16.91 10.07
CA ARG A 360 7.03 16.04 9.47
C ARG A 360 8.08 16.92 8.83
N PHE A 361 9.34 16.54 9.05
CA PHE A 361 10.48 17.14 8.40
C PHE A 361 11.30 16.08 7.69
N ASP A 362 11.58 16.31 6.41
CA ASP A 362 12.32 15.42 5.54
C ASP A 362 13.55 16.15 4.98
N TYR A 363 14.63 15.39 4.81
CA TYR A 363 15.84 15.83 4.12
C TYR A 363 16.36 14.73 3.21
N LEU A 364 16.63 15.08 1.95
CA LEU A 364 17.24 14.21 0.97
C LEU A 364 18.48 14.88 0.41
N LYS A 365 19.63 14.28 0.62
CA LYS A 365 20.91 14.66 0.02
C LYS A 365 21.14 13.81 -1.23
N ASN A 366 21.30 14.47 -2.38
CA ASN A 366 21.50 13.84 -3.68
C ASN A 366 22.94 14.06 -4.15
N SER A 367 23.88 13.29 -3.59
CA SER A 367 25.31 13.61 -3.60
C SER A 367 25.98 13.48 -4.96
N LYS A 368 25.55 12.53 -5.81
CA LYS A 368 26.26 12.21 -7.06
C LYS A 368 25.29 12.12 -8.21
N ASN A 369 24.91 13.27 -8.77
CA ASN A 369 24.05 13.35 -9.96
C ASN A 369 22.81 12.44 -9.88
N GLY A 370 22.44 12.12 -8.65
CA GLY A 370 21.42 11.13 -8.38
C GLY A 370 20.04 11.65 -8.69
N GLY A 371 19.12 10.77 -8.83
CA GLY A 371 17.71 10.98 -8.93
C GLY A 371 16.95 10.11 -7.96
N GLY A 372 17.63 9.60 -6.93
CA GLY A 372 17.10 8.56 -6.07
C GLY A 372 17.05 7.21 -6.79
N LEU A 373 16.33 6.26 -6.23
CA LEU A 373 16.27 4.88 -6.72
C LEU A 373 15.50 4.73 -8.05
N LEU A 374 14.50 5.56 -8.30
CA LEU A 374 13.60 5.39 -9.44
C LEU A 374 13.89 6.32 -10.62
N GLY A 375 15.01 7.07 -10.59
CA GLY A 375 15.41 7.92 -11.70
C GLY A 375 14.52 9.16 -11.92
N PHE A 376 13.72 9.56 -10.92
CA PHE A 376 12.82 10.72 -11.02
C PHE A 376 13.53 12.07 -11.11
N GLY A 377 14.83 12.09 -10.97
CA GLY A 377 15.58 13.33 -10.93
C GLY A 377 15.57 14.13 -12.22
N ALA A 378 15.35 13.48 -13.36
CA ALA A 378 15.25 14.16 -14.65
C ALA A 378 13.91 14.87 -14.85
N ASP A 379 12.88 14.53 -14.08
CA ASP A 379 11.59 15.21 -14.14
C ASP A 379 11.65 16.53 -13.36
N PRO A 380 11.51 17.67 -14.00
CA PRO A 380 11.60 18.97 -13.35
C PRO A 380 10.54 19.17 -12.28
N ARG A 381 9.48 18.40 -12.33
CA ARG A 381 8.37 18.49 -11.38
C ARG A 381 8.66 17.78 -10.08
N ASN A 382 9.63 16.85 -10.04
CA ASN A 382 10.00 16.11 -8.83
C ASN A 382 11.01 16.85 -7.93
N GLY A 383 11.83 17.71 -8.51
CA GLY A 383 12.71 18.58 -7.75
C GLY A 383 13.91 17.92 -7.08
N ILE A 384 14.46 16.84 -7.65
CA ILE A 384 15.69 16.18 -7.15
C ILE A 384 16.81 16.03 -8.19
N GLY A 385 16.56 16.43 -9.41
CA GLY A 385 17.53 16.36 -10.50
C GLY A 385 18.61 17.45 -10.43
N PRO A 386 19.42 17.57 -11.47
CA PRO A 386 20.37 18.66 -11.64
C PRO A 386 19.66 20.00 -11.76
N THR A 387 20.40 21.09 -11.66
CA THR A 387 19.85 22.45 -11.85
C THR A 387 19.22 22.55 -13.23
N MET A 388 17.99 23.00 -13.29
CA MET A 388 17.27 23.31 -14.53
C MET A 388 17.44 24.80 -14.84
N THR A 389 17.81 25.13 -16.07
CA THR A 389 17.99 26.53 -16.53
C THR A 389 16.89 26.98 -17.46
N GLY A 390 16.11 26.08 -18.03
CA GLY A 390 15.01 26.38 -18.94
C GLY A 390 14.66 25.18 -19.81
N ARG A 391 13.99 25.49 -20.92
CA ARG A 391 13.75 24.55 -22.01
C ARG A 391 14.31 25.13 -23.31
N ASP A 392 14.80 24.27 -24.16
CA ASP A 392 15.18 24.63 -25.53
C ASP A 392 13.95 25.14 -26.27
N ALA A 393 14.09 26.26 -26.95
CA ALA A 393 12.97 26.93 -27.65
C ALA A 393 12.45 26.15 -28.85
N ASP A 394 13.31 25.36 -29.49
CA ASP A 394 13.00 24.66 -30.73
C ASP A 394 12.51 23.23 -30.46
N THR A 395 13.15 22.52 -29.51
CA THR A 395 12.86 21.11 -29.22
C THR A 395 11.97 20.91 -27.98
N GLY A 396 11.89 21.91 -27.08
CA GLY A 396 11.21 21.78 -25.82
C GLY A 396 11.98 20.96 -24.75
N ASP A 397 13.20 20.52 -25.07
CA ASP A 397 14.04 19.72 -24.20
C ASP A 397 14.49 20.51 -22.98
N LEU A 398 14.69 19.80 -21.86
CA LEU A 398 15.19 20.41 -20.64
C LEU A 398 16.64 20.82 -20.78
N LEU A 399 16.93 22.06 -20.40
CA LEU A 399 18.29 22.58 -20.34
C LEU A 399 18.82 22.48 -18.91
N PHE A 400 19.91 21.74 -18.77
CA PHE A 400 20.57 21.54 -17.48
C PHE A 400 21.69 22.57 -17.29
N GLY A 401 21.81 23.09 -16.06
CA GLY A 401 22.97 23.86 -15.64
C GLY A 401 24.08 22.96 -15.11
N ASP A 402 24.34 23.02 -13.79
CA ASP A 402 25.32 22.14 -13.14
C ASP A 402 24.80 20.69 -13.11
N THR A 403 25.44 19.82 -13.88
CA THR A 403 25.11 18.40 -14.01
C THR A 403 25.90 17.50 -13.05
N GLU A 404 26.84 18.08 -12.27
CA GLU A 404 27.69 17.33 -11.35
C GLU A 404 26.98 16.81 -10.13
N ARG A 405 25.82 17.41 -9.79
CA ARG A 405 25.04 17.06 -8.59
C ARG A 405 23.55 17.15 -8.87
N GLY A 406 22.81 16.24 -8.28
CA GLY A 406 21.38 16.41 -8.08
C GLY A 406 21.08 17.46 -7.00
N ALA A 407 19.82 17.84 -6.85
CA ALA A 407 19.40 18.76 -5.82
C ALA A 407 19.29 18.08 -4.46
N ASN A 408 19.81 18.74 -3.43
CA ASN A 408 19.46 18.42 -2.05
C ASN A 408 18.08 19.04 -1.76
N ARG A 409 17.21 18.29 -1.13
CA ARG A 409 15.83 18.72 -0.90
C ARG A 409 15.44 18.59 0.56
N THR A 410 14.66 19.56 1.03
CA THR A 410 13.96 19.53 2.32
C THR A 410 12.47 19.62 2.10
N ALA A 411 11.69 18.97 2.94
CA ALA A 411 10.24 19.17 3.00
C ALA A 411 9.80 19.36 4.46
N LEU A 412 8.93 20.33 4.67
CA LEU A 412 8.22 20.52 5.93
C LEU A 412 6.73 20.35 5.65
N ALA A 413 6.11 19.39 6.32
CA ALA A 413 4.68 19.16 6.23
C ALA A 413 4.04 19.34 7.61
N LEU A 414 2.93 20.07 7.63
CA LEU A 414 2.10 20.31 8.81
C LEU A 414 0.69 19.82 8.50
N GLY A 415 0.15 18.99 9.37
CA GLY A 415 -1.16 18.36 9.17
C GLY A 415 -2.09 18.44 10.37
N ILE A 416 -3.36 18.29 10.08
CA ILE A 416 -4.43 18.12 11.06
C ILE A 416 -5.30 16.96 10.60
N ASN A 417 -5.54 16.00 11.50
CA ASN A 417 -6.49 14.93 11.29
C ASN A 417 -7.70 15.09 12.19
N TYR A 418 -8.87 14.85 11.63
CA TYR A 418 -10.12 14.79 12.36
C TYR A 418 -10.76 13.40 12.18
N LEU A 419 -10.82 12.62 13.24
CA LEU A 419 -11.49 11.34 13.29
C LEU A 419 -12.99 11.56 13.45
N TYR A 420 -13.72 11.46 12.35
CA TYR A 420 -15.19 11.63 12.34
C TYR A 420 -15.88 10.45 13.04
N ASP A 421 -15.51 9.23 12.63
CA ASP A 421 -15.89 7.96 13.24
C ASP A 421 -14.74 6.94 13.13
N LEU A 422 -14.97 5.67 13.52
CA LEU A 422 -13.97 4.61 13.48
C LEU A 422 -13.46 4.29 12.08
N ASN A 423 -14.22 4.64 11.07
CA ASN A 423 -13.97 4.29 9.68
C ASN A 423 -13.57 5.50 8.82
N THR A 424 -13.85 6.72 9.29
CA THR A 424 -13.72 7.94 8.49
C THR A 424 -12.78 8.94 9.16
N THR A 425 -11.75 9.35 8.43
CA THR A 425 -10.79 10.37 8.88
C THR A 425 -10.66 11.46 7.81
N PHE A 426 -10.84 12.71 8.21
CA PHE A 426 -10.51 13.88 7.39
C PHE A 426 -9.08 14.28 7.68
N LYS A 427 -8.29 14.52 6.63
CA LYS A 427 -6.92 15.00 6.70
C LYS A 427 -6.77 16.32 5.97
N LEU A 428 -5.99 17.21 6.54
CA LEU A 428 -5.58 18.47 5.92
C LEU A 428 -4.06 18.59 6.10
N GLU A 429 -3.34 18.92 5.03
CA GLU A 429 -1.90 19.07 5.03
C GLU A 429 -1.48 20.32 4.27
N TYR A 430 -0.55 21.09 4.85
CA TYR A 430 0.26 22.05 4.15
C TYR A 430 1.69 21.54 4.07
N ARG A 431 2.26 21.52 2.86
CA ARG A 431 3.64 21.11 2.62
C ARG A 431 4.43 22.20 1.91
N TYR A 432 5.62 22.46 2.43
CA TYR A 432 6.60 23.34 1.83
C TYR A 432 7.85 22.55 1.47
N ASP A 433 8.19 22.51 0.19
CA ASP A 433 9.39 21.89 -0.34
C ASP A 433 10.41 22.94 -0.71
N ARG A 434 11.68 22.68 -0.43
CA ARG A 434 12.80 23.51 -0.82
C ARG A 434 13.97 22.66 -1.29
N ALA A 435 14.58 23.07 -2.40
CA ALA A 435 15.81 22.51 -2.92
C ALA A 435 16.94 23.57 -2.87
N ASP A 436 18.20 23.13 -2.84
CA ASP A 436 19.36 24.00 -2.95
C ASP A 436 19.55 24.53 -4.38
N ARG A 437 18.87 23.95 -5.35
CA ARG A 437 18.92 24.26 -6.78
C ARG A 437 17.53 24.58 -7.34
N SER A 438 17.49 25.24 -8.51
CA SER A 438 16.25 25.50 -9.23
C SER A 438 15.82 24.26 -10.01
N VAL A 439 14.91 23.47 -9.43
CA VAL A 439 14.49 22.16 -9.95
C VAL A 439 12.97 21.96 -9.98
N PHE A 440 12.21 22.91 -9.45
CA PHE A 440 10.75 22.88 -9.54
C PHE A 440 10.25 23.73 -10.69
N GLU A 441 9.67 23.13 -11.70
CA GLU A 441 9.10 23.85 -12.84
C GLU A 441 7.87 24.66 -12.43
N LEU A 442 7.83 25.92 -12.84
CA LEU A 442 6.65 26.77 -12.81
C LEU A 442 5.91 26.62 -14.16
N VAL A 443 4.85 25.83 -14.18
CA VAL A 443 4.09 25.53 -15.42
C VAL A 443 3.57 26.77 -16.10
N LYS A 444 3.35 27.85 -15.35
CA LYS A 444 2.82 29.13 -15.88
C LYS A 444 3.73 29.79 -16.92
N ASP A 445 5.04 29.70 -16.74
CA ASP A 445 6.02 30.42 -17.55
C ASP A 445 7.23 29.58 -17.98
N GLY A 446 7.26 28.28 -17.60
CA GLY A 446 8.35 27.37 -17.91
C GLY A 446 9.67 27.67 -17.19
N SER A 447 9.69 28.60 -16.24
CA SER A 447 10.85 28.88 -15.41
C SER A 447 10.98 27.83 -14.28
N PHE A 448 12.10 27.89 -13.55
CA PHE A 448 12.39 26.94 -12.45
C PHE A 448 12.61 27.65 -11.13
N SER A 449 12.03 27.10 -10.08
CA SER A 449 12.11 27.59 -8.71
C SER A 449 12.92 26.64 -7.82
N LYS A 450 13.40 27.16 -6.69
CA LYS A 450 13.99 26.36 -5.60
C LYS A 450 12.98 25.86 -4.58
N SER A 451 11.73 26.25 -4.69
CA SER A 451 10.70 25.87 -3.71
C SER A 451 9.35 25.65 -4.36
N ASN A 452 8.53 24.86 -3.69
CA ASN A 452 7.13 24.64 -4.03
C ASN A 452 6.27 24.60 -2.77
N ASN A 453 4.98 24.92 -2.91
CA ASN A 453 3.99 24.81 -1.86
C ASN A 453 2.83 23.93 -2.34
N LEU A 454 2.38 23.06 -1.45
CA LEU A 454 1.24 22.20 -1.66
C LEU A 454 0.27 22.31 -0.49
N LEU A 455 -1.02 22.33 -0.79
CA LEU A 455 -2.09 22.13 0.17
C LEU A 455 -2.85 20.87 -0.26
N GLY A 456 -2.93 19.89 0.62
CA GLY A 456 -3.66 18.65 0.41
C GLY A 456 -4.79 18.49 1.43
N ALA A 457 -5.92 17.98 0.97
CA ALA A 457 -7.01 17.54 1.84
C ALA A 457 -7.51 16.18 1.36
N SER A 458 -7.80 15.26 2.27
CA SER A 458 -8.39 13.97 1.91
C SER A 458 -9.45 13.52 2.90
N VAL A 459 -10.34 12.65 2.42
CA VAL A 459 -11.30 11.92 3.25
C VAL A 459 -10.98 10.44 3.13
N VAL A 460 -10.35 9.89 4.14
CA VAL A 460 -10.00 8.46 4.19
C VAL A 460 -11.15 7.70 4.80
N VAL A 461 -11.77 6.81 4.03
CA VAL A 461 -12.83 5.92 4.48
C VAL A 461 -12.35 4.48 4.35
N LYS A 462 -12.48 3.68 5.41
CA LYS A 462 -12.13 2.25 5.42
C LYS A 462 -13.29 1.38 5.91
N PHE A 463 -13.33 0.14 5.49
CA PHE A 463 -14.30 -0.87 5.94
C PHE A 463 -13.63 -2.21 6.18
#